data_e63cb3dad49de3a0bf3959545fb3ddbe
#
_entry.id   e63cb3dad49de3a0bf3959545fb3ddbe
#
_cell.length_a   1.000
_cell.length_b   1.000
_cell.length_c   1.000
_cell.angle_alpha   90.00
_cell.angle_beta   90.00
_cell.angle_gamma   90.00
#
_symmetry.space_group_name_H-M   'P 1'
#
loop_
_entity.id
_entity.type
_entity.pdbx_description
1 polymer ?
#
loop_
_entity_poly.entity_id
_entity_poly.type
_entity_poly.pdbx_seq_one_letter_code
_entity_poly.pdbx_strand_id
1 'polypeptide(L)'
;MKAKIAIIGKGNIGWAIKQLLKDDYEIKHGDITEGLDARDIEQVREFLKGMDAVISAGPFAINKNIGTIAAEMGIGYFDLTEDVETTEFIRSINTSSVMMPQCGLAPGAINICAAGMMSQFDKVNEVMMRVVALPRFTNNEMSYYLSWSTNGLINEYCNEADAIYEGKSIKVMPLEGAEKLTIEGEAYEAFNTSGGCATMCETFEHKVDNLSYKTIRYPGHLNHMKFLFNDLHLKKNKDILEKLFDKEVPRTTNDVIVFFVKVIGEIDGILQEKTYLKKIYGDDKFSAIQRTTASGVCSVLEMYIDGKIKDKGFIKQESISWDDFIDNKFGSVYT
;
A
#
# COMPACT_ATOMS: atom_id res chain seq x y z
N MET A 1 -17.24 24.25 -9.24
CA MET A 1 -18.04 23.02 -8.97
C MET A 1 -17.11 22.06 -8.23
N LYS A 2 -17.63 21.26 -7.28
CA LYS A 2 -16.81 20.20 -6.65
C LYS A 2 -16.50 19.13 -7.68
N ALA A 3 -15.29 18.57 -7.65
CA ALA A 3 -14.95 17.43 -8.48
C ALA A 3 -15.78 16.19 -8.08
N LYS A 4 -16.07 15.35 -9.06
CA LYS A 4 -16.93 14.16 -8.93
C LYS A 4 -16.09 12.90 -8.87
N ILE A 5 -16.13 12.20 -7.75
CA ILE A 5 -15.29 11.05 -7.50
C ILE A 5 -16.15 9.79 -7.36
N ALA A 6 -15.86 8.79 -8.19
CA ALA A 6 -16.42 7.45 -8.04
C ALA A 6 -15.56 6.64 -7.05
N ILE A 7 -16.21 5.91 -6.16
CA ILE A 7 -15.56 4.92 -5.28
C ILE A 7 -16.24 3.58 -5.53
N ILE A 8 -15.48 2.55 -5.90
CA ILE A 8 -15.98 1.19 -6.11
C ILE A 8 -15.43 0.28 -5.01
N GLY A 9 -16.33 -0.30 -4.22
CA GLY A 9 -16.04 -1.09 -3.03
C GLY A 9 -16.48 -0.39 -1.76
N LYS A 10 -17.37 -1.04 -0.97
CA LYS A 10 -17.92 -0.53 0.31
C LYS A 10 -17.38 -1.25 1.54
N GLY A 11 -16.25 -1.95 1.39
CA GLY A 11 -15.51 -2.51 2.51
C GLY A 11 -14.95 -1.43 3.46
N ASN A 12 -14.19 -1.86 4.45
CA ASN A 12 -13.64 -0.99 5.50
C ASN A 12 -12.87 0.22 4.94
N ILE A 13 -12.04 -0.01 3.91
CA ILE A 13 -11.22 1.06 3.31
C ILE A 13 -12.08 1.96 2.41
N GLY A 14 -12.94 1.41 1.56
CA GLY A 14 -13.82 2.23 0.71
C GLY A 14 -14.78 3.10 1.52
N TRP A 15 -15.27 2.61 2.65
CA TRP A 15 -16.04 3.41 3.61
C TRP A 15 -15.19 4.56 4.17
N ALA A 16 -13.94 4.27 4.60
CA ALA A 16 -13.05 5.28 5.16
C ALA A 16 -12.72 6.37 4.13
N ILE A 17 -12.40 6.00 2.87
CA ILE A 17 -12.18 6.93 1.75
C ILE A 17 -13.39 7.85 1.58
N LYS A 18 -14.60 7.29 1.50
CA LYS A 18 -15.83 8.10 1.42
C LYS A 18 -15.96 9.08 2.57
N GLN A 19 -15.67 8.64 3.80
CA GLN A 19 -15.78 9.52 4.97
C GLN A 19 -14.78 10.68 4.94
N LEU A 20 -13.58 10.46 4.38
CA LEU A 20 -12.56 11.50 4.23
C LEU A 20 -12.94 12.51 3.13
N LEU A 21 -13.50 12.04 2.01
CA LEU A 21 -13.72 12.87 0.82
C LEU A 21 -15.08 13.60 0.77
N LYS A 22 -16.10 13.13 1.51
CA LYS A 22 -17.51 13.55 1.35
C LYS A 22 -17.78 15.03 1.51
N ASP A 23 -16.97 15.74 2.30
CA ASP A 23 -17.18 17.16 2.60
C ASP A 23 -16.59 18.06 1.50
N ASP A 24 -15.61 17.53 0.71
CA ASP A 24 -14.87 18.28 -0.31
C ASP A 24 -15.31 17.97 -1.74
N TYR A 25 -15.75 16.73 -1.97
CA TYR A 25 -16.05 16.19 -3.29
C TYR A 25 -17.50 15.71 -3.40
N GLU A 26 -18.01 15.63 -4.63
CA GLU A 26 -19.27 14.93 -4.94
C GLU A 26 -18.96 13.44 -5.12
N ILE A 27 -19.45 12.60 -4.20
CA ILE A 27 -19.08 11.17 -4.14
C ILE A 27 -20.19 10.29 -4.68
N LYS A 28 -19.85 9.46 -5.68
CA LYS A 28 -20.66 8.32 -6.13
C LYS A 28 -20.02 7.04 -5.63
N HIS A 29 -20.70 6.29 -4.72
CA HIS A 29 -20.13 5.12 -4.06
C HIS A 29 -20.95 3.88 -4.41
N GLY A 30 -20.32 2.87 -5.03
CA GLY A 30 -20.97 1.64 -5.50
C GLY A 30 -20.28 0.37 -5.00
N ASP A 31 -21.06 -0.71 -4.94
CA ASP A 31 -20.61 -2.03 -4.50
C ASP A 31 -21.52 -3.13 -5.05
N ILE A 32 -21.01 -4.35 -5.11
CA ILE A 32 -21.80 -5.51 -5.56
C ILE A 32 -23.02 -5.75 -4.69
N THR A 33 -22.95 -5.43 -3.41
CA THR A 33 -24.07 -5.56 -2.45
C THR A 33 -25.23 -4.60 -2.76
N GLU A 34 -24.99 -3.58 -3.58
CA GLU A 34 -26.00 -2.62 -4.04
C GLU A 34 -26.24 -2.71 -5.55
N GLY A 35 -25.82 -3.81 -6.17
CA GLY A 35 -26.12 -4.13 -7.57
C GLY A 35 -25.09 -3.62 -8.58
N LEU A 36 -23.95 -3.07 -8.16
CA LEU A 36 -22.82 -2.74 -9.06
C LEU A 36 -21.85 -3.91 -9.14
N ASP A 37 -21.93 -4.71 -10.18
CA ASP A 37 -20.94 -5.75 -10.46
C ASP A 37 -19.80 -5.18 -11.32
N ALA A 38 -18.64 -4.89 -10.70
CA ALA A 38 -17.49 -4.36 -11.39
C ALA A 38 -16.77 -5.36 -12.32
N ARG A 39 -17.24 -6.61 -12.39
CA ARG A 39 -16.83 -7.57 -13.42
C ARG A 39 -17.58 -7.33 -14.75
N ASP A 40 -18.70 -6.63 -14.71
CA ASP A 40 -19.48 -6.21 -15.87
C ASP A 40 -19.01 -4.82 -16.34
N ILE A 41 -18.37 -4.80 -17.50
CA ILE A 41 -17.79 -3.60 -18.11
C ILE A 41 -18.85 -2.51 -18.36
N GLU A 42 -20.05 -2.87 -18.79
CA GLU A 42 -21.11 -1.90 -19.10
C GLU A 42 -21.66 -1.26 -17.82
N GLN A 43 -21.78 -2.02 -16.73
CA GLN A 43 -22.16 -1.45 -15.43
C GLN A 43 -21.09 -0.49 -14.91
N VAL A 44 -19.80 -0.82 -15.05
CA VAL A 44 -18.70 0.10 -14.69
C VAL A 44 -18.78 1.36 -15.53
N ARG A 45 -18.95 1.24 -16.86
CA ARG A 45 -19.06 2.38 -17.77
C ARG A 45 -20.20 3.31 -17.41
N GLU A 46 -21.39 2.77 -17.13
CA GLU A 46 -22.54 3.57 -16.71
C GLU A 46 -22.32 4.22 -15.35
N PHE A 47 -21.68 3.50 -14.44
CA PHE A 47 -21.35 4.02 -13.11
C PHE A 47 -20.36 5.19 -13.17
N LEU A 48 -19.39 5.17 -14.08
CA LEU A 48 -18.35 6.18 -14.20
C LEU A 48 -18.74 7.41 -15.04
N LYS A 49 -19.93 7.44 -15.65
CA LYS A 49 -20.37 8.59 -16.45
C LYS A 49 -20.37 9.90 -15.66
N GLY A 50 -19.65 10.89 -16.19
CA GLY A 50 -19.55 12.23 -15.61
C GLY A 50 -18.71 12.33 -14.35
N MET A 51 -17.87 11.34 -14.07
CA MET A 51 -16.89 11.40 -12.98
C MET A 51 -15.57 11.98 -13.49
N ASP A 52 -14.83 12.64 -12.58
CA ASP A 52 -13.49 13.17 -12.85
C ASP A 52 -12.39 12.17 -12.49
N ALA A 53 -12.67 11.30 -11.50
CA ALA A 53 -11.77 10.23 -11.10
C ALA A 53 -12.53 9.04 -10.51
N VAL A 54 -11.85 7.87 -10.49
CA VAL A 54 -12.32 6.67 -9.80
C VAL A 54 -11.26 6.13 -8.85
N ILE A 55 -11.69 5.72 -7.66
CA ILE A 55 -10.90 4.95 -6.70
C ILE A 55 -11.48 3.54 -6.65
N SER A 56 -10.67 2.54 -6.99
CA SER A 56 -11.01 1.13 -6.74
C SER A 56 -10.54 0.73 -5.34
N ALA A 57 -11.51 0.44 -4.46
CA ALA A 57 -11.31 -0.01 -3.08
C ALA A 57 -11.88 -1.42 -2.85
N GLY A 58 -12.06 -2.18 -3.93
CA GLY A 58 -12.50 -3.57 -3.94
C GLY A 58 -11.33 -4.56 -4.13
N PRO A 59 -11.63 -5.86 -4.30
CA PRO A 59 -10.63 -6.86 -4.61
C PRO A 59 -9.89 -6.55 -5.91
N PHE A 60 -8.58 -6.83 -5.97
CA PHE A 60 -7.75 -6.52 -7.14
C PHE A 60 -8.24 -7.14 -8.46
N ALA A 61 -9.00 -8.23 -8.41
CA ALA A 61 -9.58 -8.88 -9.59
C ALA A 61 -10.49 -7.97 -10.44
N ILE A 62 -11.09 -6.92 -9.86
CA ILE A 62 -11.95 -5.98 -10.61
C ILE A 62 -11.17 -4.78 -11.17
N ASN A 63 -9.94 -4.56 -10.75
CA ASN A 63 -9.16 -3.37 -11.09
C ASN A 63 -8.87 -3.26 -12.58
N LYS A 64 -8.63 -4.39 -13.26
CA LYS A 64 -8.38 -4.41 -14.72
C LYS A 64 -9.54 -3.80 -15.50
N ASN A 65 -10.78 -4.16 -15.19
CA ASN A 65 -11.97 -3.60 -15.83
C ASN A 65 -12.16 -2.12 -15.53
N ILE A 66 -12.04 -1.75 -14.25
CA ILE A 66 -12.20 -0.34 -13.81
C ILE A 66 -11.15 0.53 -14.48
N GLY A 67 -9.87 0.11 -14.47
CA GLY A 67 -8.78 0.84 -15.10
C GLY A 67 -8.95 1.00 -16.61
N THR A 68 -9.40 -0.06 -17.30
CA THR A 68 -9.69 0.00 -18.75
C THR A 68 -10.76 1.05 -19.04
N ILE A 69 -11.88 1.00 -18.33
CA ILE A 69 -12.99 1.94 -18.57
C ILE A 69 -12.60 3.37 -18.16
N ALA A 70 -11.87 3.56 -17.06
CA ALA A 70 -11.36 4.88 -16.67
C ALA A 70 -10.48 5.49 -17.77
N ALA A 71 -9.57 4.70 -18.34
CA ALA A 71 -8.70 5.13 -19.43
C ALA A 71 -9.49 5.49 -20.70
N GLU A 72 -10.45 4.67 -21.11
CA GLU A 72 -11.34 4.92 -22.28
C GLU A 72 -12.17 6.20 -22.10
N MET A 73 -12.61 6.49 -20.88
CA MET A 73 -13.43 7.66 -20.57
C MET A 73 -12.62 8.93 -20.28
N GLY A 74 -11.29 8.82 -20.20
CA GLY A 74 -10.42 9.97 -19.97
C GLY A 74 -10.41 10.46 -18.51
N ILE A 75 -10.75 9.61 -17.52
CA ILE A 75 -10.80 9.97 -16.10
C ILE A 75 -9.60 9.39 -15.33
N GLY A 76 -9.24 10.00 -14.20
CA GLY A 76 -8.15 9.51 -13.35
C GLY A 76 -8.51 8.19 -12.66
N TYR A 77 -7.57 7.24 -12.62
CA TYR A 77 -7.71 5.94 -11.96
C TYR A 77 -6.75 5.81 -10.79
N PHE A 78 -7.26 5.35 -9.67
CA PHE A 78 -6.51 5.08 -8.44
C PHE A 78 -6.95 3.76 -7.83
N ASP A 79 -6.02 2.99 -7.27
CA ASP A 79 -6.32 1.79 -6.50
C ASP A 79 -5.35 1.58 -5.33
N LEU A 80 -5.53 0.49 -4.59
CA LEU A 80 -4.79 0.15 -3.38
C LEU A 80 -4.06 -1.20 -3.52
N THR A 81 -3.93 -1.71 -4.75
CA THR A 81 -3.46 -3.08 -4.98
C THR A 81 -1.98 -3.26 -4.67
N GLU A 82 -1.63 -4.41 -4.09
CA GLU A 82 -0.27 -4.93 -4.00
C GLU A 82 0.02 -5.97 -5.11
N ASP A 83 -0.98 -6.30 -5.93
CA ASP A 83 -0.87 -7.35 -6.95
C ASP A 83 -0.06 -6.89 -8.15
N VAL A 84 1.04 -7.59 -8.41
CA VAL A 84 2.00 -7.25 -9.48
C VAL A 84 1.36 -7.41 -10.86
N GLU A 85 0.61 -8.49 -11.10
CA GLU A 85 -0.03 -8.75 -12.41
C GLU A 85 -1.06 -7.65 -12.76
N THR A 86 -1.84 -7.24 -11.77
CA THR A 86 -2.81 -6.14 -11.93
C THR A 86 -2.09 -4.82 -12.22
N THR A 87 -1.01 -4.52 -11.51
CA THR A 87 -0.22 -3.31 -11.72
C THR A 87 0.39 -3.27 -13.13
N GLU A 88 0.97 -4.38 -13.60
CA GLU A 88 1.51 -4.47 -14.96
C GLU A 88 0.42 -4.33 -16.04
N PHE A 89 -0.77 -4.90 -15.80
CA PHE A 89 -1.91 -4.69 -16.70
C PHE A 89 -2.27 -3.19 -16.79
N ILE A 90 -2.44 -2.51 -15.65
CA ILE A 90 -2.74 -1.06 -15.63
C ILE A 90 -1.63 -0.27 -16.35
N ARG A 91 -0.36 -0.63 -16.15
CA ARG A 91 0.78 -0.02 -16.86
C ARG A 91 0.69 -0.17 -18.38
N SER A 92 0.19 -1.30 -18.86
CA SER A 92 0.08 -1.58 -20.29
C SER A 92 -1.00 -0.77 -21.02
N ILE A 93 -1.89 -0.11 -20.28
CA ILE A 93 -2.97 0.68 -20.87
C ILE A 93 -2.40 1.96 -21.50
N ASN A 94 -2.52 2.10 -22.81
CA ASN A 94 -2.12 3.30 -23.51
C ASN A 94 -3.18 4.39 -23.38
N THR A 95 -2.95 5.38 -22.54
CA THR A 95 -3.90 6.46 -22.28
C THR A 95 -3.20 7.75 -21.91
N SER A 96 -3.90 8.88 -22.09
CA SER A 96 -3.47 10.19 -21.59
C SER A 96 -4.05 10.53 -20.20
N SER A 97 -4.87 9.63 -19.64
CA SER A 97 -5.38 9.78 -18.27
C SER A 97 -4.31 9.39 -17.25
N VAL A 98 -4.40 9.94 -16.04
CA VAL A 98 -3.58 9.47 -14.91
C VAL A 98 -4.05 8.07 -14.50
N MET A 99 -3.14 7.12 -14.51
CA MET A 99 -3.33 5.74 -14.07
C MET A 99 -2.37 5.48 -12.91
N MET A 100 -2.85 5.58 -11.69
CA MET A 100 -2.01 5.50 -10.50
C MET A 100 -2.49 4.39 -9.55
N PRO A 101 -2.06 3.13 -9.77
CA PRO A 101 -2.32 2.06 -8.82
C PRO A 101 -1.41 2.17 -7.58
N GLN A 102 -1.62 1.31 -6.60
CA GLN A 102 -0.72 1.17 -5.43
C GLN A 102 -0.70 2.39 -4.50
N CYS A 103 -1.84 3.09 -4.34
CA CYS A 103 -1.94 4.34 -3.58
C CYS A 103 -2.25 4.14 -2.08
N GLY A 104 -1.93 2.98 -1.51
CA GLY A 104 -2.22 2.67 -0.11
C GLY A 104 -1.18 3.19 0.89
N LEU A 105 -1.06 2.46 1.99
CA LEU A 105 -0.01 2.66 2.99
C LEU A 105 1.31 2.04 2.50
N ALA A 106 1.27 0.77 2.11
CA ALA A 106 2.35 -0.02 1.52
C ALA A 106 1.73 -1.13 0.66
N PRO A 107 1.86 -1.04 -0.66
CA PRO A 107 2.54 0.02 -1.41
C PRO A 107 1.79 1.36 -1.37
N GLY A 108 2.51 2.47 -1.57
CA GLY A 108 1.99 3.82 -1.63
C GLY A 108 2.78 4.81 -0.79
N ALA A 109 2.22 5.27 0.33
CA ALA A 109 2.81 6.30 1.18
C ALA A 109 4.26 6.00 1.60
N ILE A 110 4.61 4.73 1.87
CA ILE A 110 5.98 4.36 2.27
C ILE A 110 6.98 4.54 1.12
N ASN A 111 6.56 4.29 -0.11
CA ASN A 111 7.38 4.45 -1.30
C ASN A 111 7.60 5.95 -1.62
N ILE A 112 6.55 6.76 -1.49
CA ILE A 112 6.61 8.23 -1.64
C ILE A 112 7.57 8.81 -0.58
N CYS A 113 7.44 8.40 0.68
CA CYS A 113 8.32 8.81 1.77
C CYS A 113 9.78 8.43 1.51
N ALA A 114 10.02 7.17 1.15
CA ALA A 114 11.37 6.69 0.87
C ALA A 114 12.03 7.45 -0.28
N ALA A 115 11.32 7.67 -1.39
CA ALA A 115 11.83 8.46 -2.51
C ALA A 115 12.12 9.92 -2.11
N GLY A 116 11.22 10.55 -1.34
CA GLY A 116 11.44 11.90 -0.81
C GLY A 116 12.65 12.00 0.11
N MET A 117 12.89 10.98 0.96
CA MET A 117 14.10 10.93 1.77
C MET A 117 15.36 10.71 0.94
N MET A 118 15.32 9.81 -0.04
CA MET A 118 16.44 9.52 -0.94
C MET A 118 16.87 10.77 -1.72
N SER A 119 15.93 11.62 -2.14
CA SER A 119 16.22 12.85 -2.89
C SER A 119 17.06 13.87 -2.13
N GLN A 120 17.25 13.69 -0.81
CA GLN A 120 18.08 14.53 0.05
C GLN A 120 19.55 14.09 0.10
N PHE A 121 19.94 13.07 -0.64
CA PHE A 121 21.29 12.52 -0.67
C PHE A 121 21.89 12.66 -2.08
N ASP A 122 23.21 12.92 -2.15
CA ASP A 122 23.93 12.92 -3.42
C ASP A 122 24.16 11.51 -3.94
N LYS A 123 24.35 10.55 -3.01
CA LYS A 123 24.47 9.13 -3.31
C LYS A 123 23.77 8.32 -2.21
N VAL A 124 22.94 7.37 -2.61
CA VAL A 124 22.22 6.48 -1.70
C VAL A 124 22.87 5.10 -1.68
N ASN A 125 23.27 4.64 -0.49
CA ASN A 125 23.82 3.30 -0.31
C ASN A 125 22.76 2.30 0.12
N GLU A 126 21.91 2.67 1.10
CA GLU A 126 20.90 1.74 1.62
C GLU A 126 19.55 2.42 1.87
N VAL A 127 18.47 1.73 1.48
CA VAL A 127 17.08 2.13 1.74
C VAL A 127 16.36 0.99 2.45
N MET A 128 15.89 1.25 3.65
CA MET A 128 15.12 0.31 4.46
C MET A 128 13.70 0.84 4.64
N MET A 129 12.71 0.14 4.08
CA MET A 129 11.29 0.41 4.29
C MET A 129 10.70 -0.69 5.19
N ARG A 130 10.13 -0.30 6.33
CA ARG A 130 9.53 -1.23 7.30
C ARG A 130 8.17 -0.69 7.71
N VAL A 131 7.13 -1.45 7.48
CA VAL A 131 5.77 -1.02 7.82
C VAL A 131 4.95 -2.19 8.33
N VAL A 132 3.94 -1.88 9.13
CA VAL A 132 2.96 -2.86 9.59
C VAL A 132 1.72 -2.20 10.17
N ALA A 133 0.60 -2.94 10.11
CA ALA A 133 -0.57 -2.77 10.97
C ALA A 133 -0.57 -3.87 12.03
N LEU A 134 -0.41 -3.50 13.30
CA LEU A 134 -0.39 -4.43 14.43
C LEU A 134 -1.57 -4.16 15.38
N PRO A 135 -2.16 -5.20 15.98
CA PRO A 135 -3.01 -5.01 17.13
C PRO A 135 -2.20 -4.35 18.27
N ARG A 136 -2.79 -3.38 18.96
CA ARG A 136 -2.12 -2.75 20.11
C ARG A 136 -1.92 -3.73 21.27
N PHE A 137 -2.80 -4.71 21.37
CA PHE A 137 -2.75 -5.74 22.41
C PHE A 137 -3.11 -7.09 21.78
N THR A 138 -2.34 -8.11 22.11
CA THR A 138 -2.58 -9.49 21.69
C THR A 138 -2.63 -10.40 22.92
N ASN A 139 -3.39 -11.49 22.82
CA ASN A 139 -3.46 -12.53 23.85
C ASN A 139 -3.33 -13.95 23.26
N ASN A 140 -2.80 -14.03 22.03
CA ASN A 140 -2.56 -15.32 21.37
C ASN A 140 -1.07 -15.49 21.04
N GLU A 141 -0.64 -16.75 20.85
CA GLU A 141 0.74 -17.10 20.56
C GLU A 141 1.25 -16.52 19.22
N MET A 142 0.33 -16.32 18.23
CA MET A 142 0.68 -15.67 16.98
C MET A 142 1.05 -14.20 17.15
N SER A 143 0.69 -13.60 18.29
CA SER A 143 0.80 -12.16 18.55
C SER A 143 0.24 -11.32 17.39
N TYR A 144 -0.90 -11.77 16.83
CA TYR A 144 -1.50 -11.17 15.64
C TYR A 144 -3.03 -11.24 15.66
N TYR A 145 -3.67 -10.16 15.23
CA TYR A 145 -5.09 -10.04 14.93
C TYR A 145 -5.25 -9.47 13.53
N LEU A 146 -6.27 -9.93 12.81
CA LEU A 146 -6.56 -9.41 11.48
C LEU A 146 -7.11 -7.99 11.58
N SER A 147 -6.44 -7.05 10.93
CA SER A 147 -6.89 -5.66 10.77
C SER A 147 -7.24 -5.31 9.33
N TRP A 148 -6.87 -6.16 8.36
CA TRP A 148 -7.06 -5.96 6.93
C TRP A 148 -7.38 -7.27 6.19
N SER A 149 -7.17 -7.33 4.87
CA SER A 149 -7.49 -8.46 4.00
C SER A 149 -6.71 -9.72 4.35
N THR A 150 -7.41 -10.81 4.64
CA THR A 150 -6.79 -12.13 4.87
C THR A 150 -6.10 -12.64 3.61
N ASN A 151 -6.73 -12.46 2.44
CA ASN A 151 -6.14 -12.87 1.16
C ASN A 151 -4.85 -12.10 0.87
N GLY A 152 -4.83 -10.77 1.08
CA GLY A 152 -3.63 -9.96 0.95
C GLY A 152 -2.51 -10.43 1.89
N LEU A 153 -2.81 -10.68 3.16
CA LEU A 153 -1.85 -11.21 4.14
C LEU A 153 -1.22 -12.54 3.68
N ILE A 154 -2.05 -13.46 3.18
CA ILE A 154 -1.57 -14.76 2.68
C ILE A 154 -0.69 -14.58 1.44
N ASN A 155 -1.07 -13.67 0.53
CA ASN A 155 -0.28 -13.36 -0.65
C ASN A 155 1.09 -12.78 -0.30
N GLU A 156 1.16 -11.85 0.65
CA GLU A 156 2.44 -11.31 1.14
C GLU A 156 3.39 -12.39 1.65
N TYR A 157 2.88 -13.45 2.29
CA TYR A 157 3.67 -14.55 2.84
C TYR A 157 3.96 -15.68 1.85
N CYS A 158 3.34 -15.65 0.68
CA CYS A 158 3.49 -16.70 -0.33
C CYS A 158 4.33 -16.28 -1.53
N ASN A 159 4.26 -15.02 -1.94
CA ASN A 159 4.86 -14.53 -3.16
C ASN A 159 6.28 -14.02 -2.92
N GLU A 160 7.16 -14.19 -3.92
CA GLU A 160 8.50 -13.59 -3.89
C GLU A 160 8.40 -12.06 -3.81
N ALA A 161 9.33 -11.46 -3.09
CA ALA A 161 9.44 -10.01 -2.96
C ALA A 161 10.60 -9.47 -3.80
N ASP A 162 10.50 -8.20 -4.20
CA ASP A 162 11.57 -7.50 -4.87
C ASP A 162 12.49 -6.81 -3.85
N ALA A 163 13.78 -6.77 -4.17
CA ALA A 163 14.80 -6.04 -3.43
C ALA A 163 15.92 -5.60 -4.39
N ILE A 164 16.73 -4.63 -3.98
CA ILE A 164 18.02 -4.33 -4.65
C ILE A 164 19.13 -4.80 -3.71
N TYR A 165 20.08 -5.54 -4.24
CA TYR A 165 21.29 -5.96 -3.57
C TYR A 165 22.51 -5.73 -4.46
N GLU A 166 23.51 -5.03 -3.92
CA GLU A 166 24.70 -4.62 -4.69
C GLU A 166 24.36 -3.96 -6.04
N GLY A 167 23.36 -3.08 -6.03
CA GLY A 167 22.91 -2.31 -7.19
C GLY A 167 22.03 -3.07 -8.18
N LYS A 168 21.69 -4.34 -7.95
CA LYS A 168 20.90 -5.18 -8.86
C LYS A 168 19.57 -5.57 -8.24
N SER A 169 18.52 -5.50 -9.05
CA SER A 169 17.21 -6.05 -8.68
C SER A 169 17.28 -7.56 -8.55
N ILE A 170 16.81 -8.09 -7.43
CA ILE A 170 16.74 -9.50 -7.12
C ILE A 170 15.37 -9.88 -6.56
N LYS A 171 15.02 -11.15 -6.68
CA LYS A 171 13.88 -11.74 -5.94
C LYS A 171 14.37 -12.33 -4.62
N VAL A 172 13.66 -12.04 -3.55
CA VAL A 172 13.90 -12.59 -2.22
C VAL A 172 12.71 -13.41 -1.75
N MET A 173 12.97 -14.46 -1.02
CA MET A 173 11.92 -15.34 -0.53
C MET A 173 11.12 -14.67 0.59
N PRO A 174 9.78 -14.80 0.60
CA PRO A 174 8.95 -14.36 1.70
C PRO A 174 9.28 -15.15 2.96
N LEU A 175 9.01 -14.58 4.13
CA LEU A 175 9.32 -15.14 5.45
C LEU A 175 10.82 -15.35 5.73
N GLU A 176 11.71 -14.86 4.86
CA GLU A 176 13.17 -14.91 5.05
C GLU A 176 13.76 -13.53 5.33
N GLY A 177 15.07 -13.45 5.53
CA GLY A 177 15.75 -12.18 5.80
C GLY A 177 15.34 -11.56 7.15
N ALA A 178 15.11 -12.41 8.17
CA ALA A 178 14.68 -11.96 9.49
C ALA A 178 15.68 -10.99 10.13
N GLU A 179 15.17 -9.92 10.72
CA GLU A 179 15.92 -8.95 11.51
C GLU A 179 15.15 -8.63 12.81
N LYS A 180 15.88 -8.23 13.86
CA LYS A 180 15.30 -7.77 15.11
C LYS A 180 15.38 -6.25 15.17
N LEU A 181 14.29 -5.61 15.56
CA LEU A 181 14.20 -4.16 15.69
C LEU A 181 13.75 -3.81 17.11
N THR A 182 14.27 -2.69 17.62
CA THR A 182 13.72 -2.07 18.83
C THR A 182 13.27 -0.67 18.45
N ILE A 183 11.98 -0.40 18.57
CA ILE A 183 11.37 0.89 18.22
C ILE A 183 10.69 1.44 19.47
N GLU A 184 11.15 2.59 19.96
CA GLU A 184 10.63 3.22 21.18
C GLU A 184 10.60 2.29 22.40
N GLY A 185 11.60 1.43 22.54
CA GLY A 185 11.73 0.48 23.65
C GLY A 185 10.94 -0.82 23.48
N GLU A 186 10.13 -0.96 22.44
CA GLU A 186 9.37 -2.16 22.12
C GLU A 186 10.12 -3.04 21.11
N ALA A 187 10.14 -4.34 21.37
CA ALA A 187 10.82 -5.31 20.50
C ALA A 187 9.91 -5.75 19.36
N TYR A 188 10.50 -5.81 18.16
CA TYR A 188 9.86 -6.30 16.94
C TYR A 188 10.79 -7.23 16.18
N GLU A 189 10.20 -8.00 15.29
CA GLU A 189 10.91 -8.69 14.20
C GLU A 189 10.41 -8.18 12.85
N ALA A 190 11.28 -8.19 11.83
CA ALA A 190 10.89 -7.88 10.47
C ALA A 190 11.46 -8.91 9.51
N PHE A 191 10.75 -9.17 8.42
CA PHE A 191 11.11 -10.15 7.42
C PHE A 191 10.47 -9.83 6.06
N ASN A 192 11.02 -10.42 5.00
CA ASN A 192 10.58 -10.18 3.64
C ASN A 192 9.12 -10.57 3.43
N THR A 193 8.35 -9.68 2.80
CA THR A 193 7.01 -9.94 2.26
C THR A 193 6.86 -9.27 0.91
N SER A 194 6.01 -9.81 0.03
CA SER A 194 5.80 -9.24 -1.30
C SER A 194 4.99 -7.95 -1.31
N GLY A 195 5.02 -7.24 -2.42
CA GLY A 195 4.15 -6.09 -2.73
C GLY A 195 4.67 -4.73 -2.29
N GLY A 196 5.30 -4.63 -1.12
CA GLY A 196 5.62 -3.33 -0.50
C GLY A 196 6.69 -2.49 -1.21
N CYS A 197 7.53 -3.07 -2.05
CA CYS A 197 8.49 -2.30 -2.87
C CYS A 197 7.83 -1.54 -4.02
N ALA A 198 6.62 -1.92 -4.43
CA ALA A 198 5.97 -1.37 -5.62
C ALA A 198 6.93 -1.40 -6.84
N THR A 199 7.11 -0.26 -7.50
CA THR A 199 8.00 -0.09 -8.66
C THR A 199 9.41 0.42 -8.31
N MET A 200 9.73 0.56 -7.02
CA MET A 200 11.00 1.17 -6.60
C MET A 200 12.23 0.38 -7.03
N CYS A 201 12.19 -0.95 -7.00
CA CYS A 201 13.33 -1.75 -7.44
C CYS A 201 13.66 -1.51 -8.92
N GLU A 202 12.66 -1.40 -9.78
CA GLU A 202 12.82 -1.05 -11.19
C GLU A 202 13.38 0.38 -11.36
N THR A 203 12.84 1.34 -10.61
CA THR A 203 13.21 2.75 -10.74
C THR A 203 14.63 3.05 -10.23
N PHE A 204 15.06 2.34 -9.19
CA PHE A 204 16.31 2.62 -8.49
C PHE A 204 17.41 1.55 -8.72
N GLU A 205 17.17 0.55 -9.56
CA GLU A 205 18.22 -0.37 -10.00
C GLU A 205 19.44 0.41 -10.53
N HIS A 206 20.63 0.01 -10.12
CA HIS A 206 21.91 0.69 -10.39
C HIS A 206 22.07 2.11 -9.84
N LYS A 207 21.08 2.63 -9.10
CA LYS A 207 21.14 3.96 -8.48
C LYS A 207 21.36 3.91 -6.97
N VAL A 208 21.05 2.77 -6.35
CA VAL A 208 21.30 2.51 -4.93
C VAL A 208 21.98 1.16 -4.78
N ASP A 209 22.80 1.00 -3.73
CA ASP A 209 23.47 -0.29 -3.50
C ASP A 209 22.48 -1.31 -2.96
N ASN A 210 21.66 -0.93 -1.98
CA ASN A 210 20.67 -1.83 -1.38
C ASN A 210 19.32 -1.13 -1.14
N LEU A 211 18.22 -1.83 -1.44
CA LEU A 211 16.86 -1.38 -1.15
C LEU A 211 16.03 -2.58 -0.72
N SER A 212 15.35 -2.48 0.43
CA SER A 212 14.54 -3.57 0.95
C SER A 212 13.27 -3.08 1.63
N TYR A 213 12.20 -3.82 1.39
CA TYR A 213 10.95 -3.72 2.13
C TYR A 213 10.78 -4.97 3.01
N LYS A 214 10.40 -4.78 4.27
CA LYS A 214 10.01 -5.87 5.16
C LYS A 214 8.79 -5.49 5.98
N THR A 215 7.94 -6.46 6.26
CA THR A 215 6.87 -6.27 7.21
C THR A 215 7.40 -6.42 8.64
N ILE A 216 6.88 -5.63 9.57
CA ILE A 216 7.19 -5.72 10.99
C ILE A 216 6.14 -6.60 11.68
N ARG A 217 6.55 -7.40 12.67
CA ARG A 217 5.66 -8.19 13.53
C ARG A 217 6.18 -8.19 14.96
N TYR A 218 5.32 -8.57 15.90
CA TYR A 218 5.77 -8.90 17.25
C TYR A 218 6.63 -10.16 17.24
N PRO A 219 7.63 -10.28 18.16
CA PRO A 219 8.54 -11.41 18.17
C PRO A 219 7.81 -12.76 18.29
N GLY A 220 8.22 -13.73 17.47
CA GLY A 220 7.66 -15.08 17.43
C GLY A 220 6.66 -15.33 16.31
N HIS A 221 6.03 -14.30 15.75
CA HIS A 221 5.07 -14.44 14.66
C HIS A 221 5.68 -15.16 13.43
N LEU A 222 6.90 -14.78 13.04
CA LEU A 222 7.59 -15.39 11.90
C LEU A 222 7.71 -16.90 12.04
N ASN A 223 8.07 -17.41 13.22
CA ASN A 223 8.22 -18.85 13.43
C ASN A 223 6.89 -19.59 13.24
N HIS A 224 5.78 -19.02 13.72
CA HIS A 224 4.46 -19.61 13.51
C HIS A 224 4.07 -19.60 12.04
N MET A 225 4.39 -18.52 11.31
CA MET A 225 4.12 -18.46 9.87
C MET A 225 4.99 -19.45 9.10
N LYS A 226 6.27 -19.56 9.40
CA LYS A 226 7.14 -20.59 8.79
C LYS A 226 6.60 -21.99 9.02
N PHE A 227 6.17 -22.32 10.22
CA PHE A 227 5.55 -23.60 10.53
C PHE A 227 4.31 -23.86 9.67
N LEU A 228 3.37 -22.90 9.60
CA LEU A 228 2.14 -23.07 8.82
C LEU A 228 2.43 -23.18 7.30
N PHE A 229 3.21 -22.24 6.77
CA PHE A 229 3.38 -22.10 5.32
C PHE A 229 4.40 -23.09 4.76
N ASN A 230 5.51 -23.35 5.47
CA ASN A 230 6.60 -24.16 4.97
C ASN A 230 6.50 -25.60 5.49
N ASP A 231 6.42 -25.84 6.80
CA ASP A 231 6.48 -27.19 7.37
C ASP A 231 5.18 -27.96 7.14
N LEU A 232 4.01 -27.31 7.33
CA LEU A 232 2.70 -27.89 7.00
C LEU A 232 2.33 -27.75 5.51
N HIS A 233 3.16 -27.10 4.70
CA HIS A 233 2.95 -26.90 3.26
C HIS A 233 1.61 -26.22 2.89
N LEU A 234 1.02 -25.44 3.82
CA LEU A 234 -0.28 -24.78 3.58
C LEU A 234 -0.19 -23.68 2.50
N LYS A 235 1.02 -23.26 2.12
CA LYS A 235 1.23 -22.39 0.94
C LYS A 235 0.58 -22.94 -0.34
N LYS A 236 0.46 -24.27 -0.47
CA LYS A 236 -0.19 -24.95 -1.60
C LYS A 236 -1.73 -24.96 -1.50
N ASN A 237 -2.27 -24.62 -0.35
CA ASN A 237 -3.70 -24.70 -0.03
C ASN A 237 -4.20 -23.35 0.53
N LYS A 238 -4.00 -22.26 -0.24
CA LYS A 238 -4.34 -20.89 0.20
C LYS A 238 -5.80 -20.75 0.64
N ASP A 239 -6.73 -21.40 -0.04
CA ASP A 239 -8.15 -21.38 0.30
C ASP A 239 -8.46 -21.96 1.68
N ILE A 240 -7.68 -22.96 2.12
CA ILE A 240 -7.80 -23.54 3.46
C ILE A 240 -7.28 -22.54 4.49
N LEU A 241 -6.13 -21.92 4.22
CA LEU A 241 -5.56 -20.89 5.09
C LEU A 241 -6.48 -19.69 5.24
N GLU A 242 -7.04 -19.20 4.14
CA GLU A 242 -7.96 -18.06 4.15
C GLU A 242 -9.18 -18.35 5.02
N LYS A 243 -9.84 -19.50 4.81
CA LYS A 243 -10.96 -19.93 5.64
C LYS A 243 -10.61 -20.11 7.11
N LEU A 244 -9.42 -20.66 7.38
CA LEU A 244 -8.93 -20.86 8.73
C LEU A 244 -8.68 -19.51 9.42
N PHE A 245 -7.97 -18.60 8.76
CA PHE A 245 -7.63 -17.30 9.30
C PHE A 245 -8.88 -16.43 9.51
N ASP A 246 -9.80 -16.40 8.54
CA ASP A 246 -11.04 -15.64 8.64
C ASP A 246 -11.92 -16.11 9.80
N LYS A 247 -11.89 -17.42 10.09
CA LYS A 247 -12.72 -18.01 11.14
C LYS A 247 -12.07 -17.94 12.53
N GLU A 248 -10.76 -18.20 12.63
CA GLU A 248 -10.09 -18.48 13.90
C GLU A 248 -9.15 -17.35 14.37
N VAL A 249 -8.63 -16.50 13.44
CA VAL A 249 -7.80 -15.37 13.85
C VAL A 249 -8.68 -14.20 14.25
N PRO A 250 -8.57 -13.69 15.49
CA PRO A 250 -9.37 -12.55 15.93
C PRO A 250 -9.19 -11.33 15.04
N ARG A 251 -10.24 -10.52 14.92
CA ARG A 251 -10.19 -9.22 14.22
C ARG A 251 -10.15 -8.09 15.23
N THR A 252 -9.48 -7.00 14.87
CA THR A 252 -9.43 -5.79 15.69
C THR A 252 -9.48 -4.52 14.85
N THR A 253 -10.05 -3.48 15.43
CA THR A 253 -9.96 -2.09 14.96
C THR A 253 -9.05 -1.27 15.89
N ASN A 254 -8.59 -1.85 17.01
CA ASN A 254 -7.65 -1.23 17.93
C ASN A 254 -6.22 -1.62 17.53
N ASP A 255 -5.73 -0.98 16.49
CA ASP A 255 -4.46 -1.25 15.85
C ASP A 255 -3.52 -0.03 15.92
N VAL A 256 -2.28 -0.26 15.56
CA VAL A 256 -1.23 0.76 15.40
C VAL A 256 -0.47 0.48 14.11
N ILE A 257 -0.22 1.53 13.33
CA ILE A 257 0.74 1.47 12.24
C ILE A 257 2.11 1.86 12.78
N VAL A 258 3.10 1.01 12.49
CA VAL A 258 4.51 1.39 12.61
C VAL A 258 5.01 1.67 11.19
N PHE A 259 5.37 2.91 10.93
CA PHE A 259 5.85 3.39 9.64
C PHE A 259 7.29 3.84 9.80
N PHE A 260 8.22 3.09 9.21
CA PHE A 260 9.65 3.31 9.38
C PHE A 260 10.35 3.29 8.03
N VAL A 261 11.08 4.36 7.74
CA VAL A 261 11.97 4.48 6.58
C VAL A 261 13.33 4.94 7.06
N LYS A 262 14.38 4.27 6.63
CA LYS A 262 15.76 4.65 6.86
C LYS A 262 16.50 4.73 5.53
N VAL A 263 17.25 5.79 5.34
CA VAL A 263 18.14 5.98 4.19
C VAL A 263 19.56 6.24 4.72
N ILE A 264 20.53 5.51 4.18
CA ILE A 264 21.96 5.69 4.44
C ILE A 264 22.61 6.07 3.10
N GLY A 265 23.41 7.12 3.11
CA GLY A 265 24.03 7.63 1.90
C GLY A 265 25.00 8.76 2.18
N GLU A 266 25.46 9.42 1.13
CA GLU A 266 26.41 10.52 1.20
C GLU A 266 25.70 11.87 0.93
N ILE A 267 25.99 12.87 1.75
CA ILE A 267 25.64 14.28 1.55
C ILE A 267 26.94 15.07 1.69
N ASP A 268 27.32 15.84 0.67
CA ASP A 268 28.59 16.57 0.61
C ASP A 268 29.83 15.67 0.87
N GLY A 269 29.77 14.42 0.38
CA GLY A 269 30.81 13.41 0.55
C GLY A 269 30.92 12.82 1.96
N ILE A 270 29.98 13.11 2.86
CA ILE A 270 29.93 12.60 4.23
C ILE A 270 28.85 11.56 4.35
N LEU A 271 29.19 10.36 4.84
CA LEU A 271 28.21 9.31 5.10
C LEU A 271 27.27 9.74 6.22
N GLN A 272 25.98 9.70 5.94
CA GLN A 272 24.89 10.07 6.85
C GLN A 272 23.77 9.03 6.86
N GLU A 273 23.04 8.99 7.95
CA GLU A 273 21.80 8.22 8.11
C GLU A 273 20.66 9.19 8.40
N LYS A 274 19.55 9.04 7.69
CA LYS A 274 18.28 9.70 8.02
C LYS A 274 17.20 8.65 8.27
N THR A 275 16.43 8.85 9.32
CA THR A 275 15.36 7.95 9.73
C THR A 275 14.05 8.72 9.87
N TYR A 276 12.99 8.19 9.27
CA TYR A 276 11.62 8.64 9.45
C TYR A 276 10.83 7.54 10.17
N LEU A 277 10.34 7.83 11.36
CA LEU A 277 9.58 6.90 12.18
C LEU A 277 8.30 7.56 12.67
N LYS A 278 7.17 6.89 12.44
CA LYS A 278 5.87 7.25 13.02
C LYS A 278 5.16 6.01 13.55
N LYS A 279 4.58 6.13 14.74
CA LYS A 279 3.51 5.26 15.22
C LYS A 279 2.18 6.00 15.08
N ILE A 280 1.30 5.49 14.22
CA ILE A 280 0.01 6.10 13.92
C ILE A 280 -1.07 5.21 14.50
N TYR A 281 -1.91 5.79 15.35
CA TYR A 281 -3.00 5.10 16.03
C TYR A 281 -4.34 5.38 15.34
N GLY A 282 -5.28 4.45 15.53
CA GLY A 282 -6.68 4.72 15.23
C GLY A 282 -7.24 5.83 16.12
N ASP A 283 -8.35 6.38 15.71
CA ASP A 283 -9.14 7.36 16.47
C ASP A 283 -10.57 6.84 16.69
N ASP A 284 -11.45 7.68 17.20
CA ASP A 284 -12.86 7.29 17.48
C ASP A 284 -13.63 6.89 16.21
N LYS A 285 -13.13 7.23 15.03
CA LYS A 285 -13.81 7.03 13.75
C LYS A 285 -13.15 5.94 12.89
N PHE A 286 -11.83 5.86 12.90
CA PHE A 286 -11.06 4.97 12.03
C PHE A 286 -10.06 4.14 12.84
N SER A 287 -9.89 2.87 12.47
CA SER A 287 -8.70 2.11 12.85
C SER A 287 -7.45 2.73 12.21
N ALA A 288 -6.26 2.39 12.73
CA ALA A 288 -5.01 2.94 12.21
C ALA A 288 -4.80 2.56 10.74
N ILE A 289 -5.10 1.30 10.35
CA ILE A 289 -4.98 0.86 8.95
C ILE A 289 -5.99 1.56 8.03
N GLN A 290 -7.23 1.76 8.49
CA GLN A 290 -8.23 2.52 7.73
C GLN A 290 -7.77 3.96 7.50
N ARG A 291 -7.33 4.61 8.58
CA ARG A 291 -6.88 6.00 8.57
C ARG A 291 -5.71 6.20 7.63
N THR A 292 -4.68 5.36 7.71
CA THR A 292 -3.48 5.50 6.88
C THR A 292 -3.73 5.10 5.42
N THR A 293 -4.30 3.93 5.17
CA THR A 293 -4.54 3.45 3.79
C THR A 293 -5.48 4.38 3.01
N ALA A 294 -6.58 4.82 3.64
CA ALA A 294 -7.50 5.76 2.99
C ALA A 294 -6.86 7.15 2.77
N SER A 295 -6.07 7.63 3.73
CA SER A 295 -5.35 8.91 3.59
C SER A 295 -4.32 8.87 2.47
N GLY A 296 -3.64 7.74 2.25
CA GLY A 296 -2.68 7.59 1.14
C GLY A 296 -3.33 7.90 -0.20
N VAL A 297 -4.41 7.20 -0.53
CA VAL A 297 -5.11 7.40 -1.81
C VAL A 297 -5.82 8.75 -1.89
N CYS A 298 -6.37 9.25 -0.78
CA CYS A 298 -7.01 10.57 -0.77
C CYS A 298 -6.00 11.70 -1.01
N SER A 299 -4.75 11.55 -0.48
CA SER A 299 -3.68 12.53 -0.72
C SER A 299 -3.30 12.63 -2.18
N VAL A 300 -3.05 11.51 -2.84
CA VAL A 300 -2.69 11.53 -4.27
C VAL A 300 -3.86 11.94 -5.16
N LEU A 301 -5.10 11.58 -4.79
CA LEU A 301 -6.30 12.07 -5.47
C LEU A 301 -6.40 13.61 -5.38
N GLU A 302 -6.21 14.20 -4.22
CA GLU A 302 -6.23 15.66 -4.04
C GLU A 302 -5.13 16.31 -4.87
N MET A 303 -3.92 15.77 -4.85
CA MET A 303 -2.81 16.26 -5.71
C MET A 303 -3.16 16.18 -7.20
N TYR A 304 -3.88 15.13 -7.63
CA TYR A 304 -4.37 15.01 -9.00
C TYR A 304 -5.41 16.10 -9.33
N ILE A 305 -6.40 16.31 -8.49
CA ILE A 305 -7.47 17.30 -8.69
C ILE A 305 -6.89 18.73 -8.69
N ASP A 306 -5.89 18.98 -7.85
CA ASP A 306 -5.18 20.27 -7.77
C ASP A 306 -4.19 20.49 -8.92
N GLY A 307 -4.02 19.51 -9.83
CA GLY A 307 -3.11 19.61 -10.97
C GLY A 307 -1.62 19.54 -10.58
N LYS A 308 -1.29 19.03 -9.40
CA LYS A 308 0.09 18.80 -8.95
C LYS A 308 0.70 17.58 -9.63
N ILE A 309 -0.08 16.58 -10.01
CA ILE A 309 0.34 15.44 -10.84
C ILE A 309 0.24 15.84 -12.31
N LYS A 310 1.39 16.14 -12.92
CA LYS A 310 1.48 16.66 -14.30
C LYS A 310 1.67 15.57 -15.35
N ASP A 311 2.23 14.43 -14.95
CA ASP A 311 2.48 13.30 -15.82
C ASP A 311 1.16 12.61 -16.19
N LYS A 312 1.21 11.86 -17.30
CA LYS A 312 0.05 11.13 -17.86
C LYS A 312 0.41 9.68 -18.05
N GLY A 313 -0.60 8.85 -18.19
CA GLY A 313 -0.44 7.41 -18.26
C GLY A 313 -0.15 6.83 -16.89
N PHE A 314 0.69 5.81 -16.84
CA PHE A 314 1.06 5.12 -15.60
C PHE A 314 1.97 6.00 -14.72
N ILE A 315 1.52 6.29 -13.50
CA ILE A 315 2.25 7.11 -12.53
C ILE A 315 2.78 6.21 -11.41
N LYS A 316 4.09 6.27 -11.19
CA LYS A 316 4.76 5.55 -10.11
C LYS A 316 4.68 6.32 -8.80
N GLN A 317 4.53 5.62 -7.68
CA GLN A 317 4.44 6.22 -6.35
C GLN A 317 5.68 7.07 -6.01
N GLU A 318 6.86 6.56 -6.33
CA GLU A 318 8.14 7.22 -6.07
C GLU A 318 8.40 8.48 -6.92
N SER A 319 7.50 8.81 -7.86
CA SER A 319 7.55 10.07 -8.61
C SER A 319 6.80 11.22 -7.92
N ILE A 320 6.07 10.91 -6.85
CA ILE A 320 5.27 11.89 -6.11
C ILE A 320 6.16 12.63 -5.10
N SER A 321 6.01 13.96 -5.03
CA SER A 321 6.67 14.79 -4.02
C SER A 321 6.17 14.43 -2.63
N TRP A 322 7.08 14.02 -1.74
CA TRP A 322 6.75 13.73 -0.33
C TRP A 322 6.23 14.96 0.39
N ASP A 323 6.85 16.11 0.17
CA ASP A 323 6.45 17.35 0.83
C ASP A 323 5.03 17.76 0.41
N ASP A 324 4.70 17.71 -0.88
CA ASP A 324 3.32 17.97 -1.35
C ASP A 324 2.33 16.93 -0.85
N PHE A 325 2.77 15.66 -0.70
CA PHE A 325 1.93 14.59 -0.20
C PHE A 325 1.54 14.80 1.26
N ILE A 326 2.46 15.21 2.12
CA ILE A 326 2.18 15.43 3.55
C ILE A 326 1.58 16.82 3.85
N ASP A 327 1.77 17.78 2.96
CA ASP A 327 1.28 19.17 3.15
C ASP A 327 -0.23 19.29 2.89
N ASN A 328 -0.87 18.31 2.25
CA ASN A 328 -2.31 18.30 2.11
C ASN A 328 -3.00 17.69 3.34
N LYS A 329 -4.29 18.01 3.51
CA LYS A 329 -5.04 17.64 4.71
C LYS A 329 -5.15 16.13 4.95
N PHE A 330 -5.11 15.31 3.90
CA PHE A 330 -5.17 13.86 4.02
C PHE A 330 -3.80 13.28 4.36
N GLY A 331 -2.73 13.80 3.76
CA GLY A 331 -1.36 13.39 4.00
C GLY A 331 -0.84 13.75 5.38
N SER A 332 -1.44 14.74 6.04
CA SER A 332 -1.06 15.16 7.41
C SER A 332 -1.12 14.04 8.46
N VAL A 333 -1.78 12.92 8.18
CA VAL A 333 -1.77 11.75 9.06
C VAL A 333 -0.36 11.17 9.23
N TYR A 334 0.51 11.41 8.29
CA TYR A 334 1.89 10.89 8.29
C TYR A 334 2.90 11.85 8.95
N THR A 335 2.50 13.09 9.28
CA THR A 335 3.39 14.11 9.91
C THR A 335 3.48 14.02 11.41
#